data_39c5a9e1081ac20d9c82f2d3b9fa2324
#
_entry.id   39c5a9e1081ac20d9c82f2d3b9fa2324
#
_cell.length_a   1.000
_cell.length_b   1.000
_cell.length_c   1.000
_cell.angle_alpha   90.00
_cell.angle_beta   90.00
_cell.angle_gamma   90.00
#
_symmetry.space_group_name_H-M   'P 1'
#
loop_
_entity.id
_entity.type
_entity.pdbx_description
1 polymer ?
#
loop_
_entity_poly.entity_id
_entity_poly.type
_entity_poly.pdbx_seq_one_letter_code
_entity_poly.pdbx_strand_id
1 'polypeptide(L)'
;MSKLTVYTKDWCGYCVQVKNQLADMHIEFEEINIEDNAEQKAWVIEQGHTTMPQIYLEGNLFVQGGADGLAKLSLYEIKERLNGYDLGDLSL
;
A
#
# COMPACT_ATOMS: atom_id res chain seq x y z
N MET A 1 -12.46 10.01 2.29
CA MET A 1 -11.00 10.10 2.10
C MET A 1 -10.43 8.72 2.02
N SER A 2 -9.69 8.48 0.97
CA SER A 2 -9.13 7.16 0.76
C SER A 2 -7.88 6.98 1.61
N LYS A 3 -7.75 5.82 2.20
CA LYS A 3 -6.62 5.47 3.04
C LYS A 3 -5.98 4.22 2.47
N LEU A 4 -4.65 4.22 2.40
CA LEU A 4 -3.93 3.06 1.93
C LEU A 4 -3.98 1.93 2.94
N THR A 5 -3.96 0.70 2.45
CA THR A 5 -3.81 -0.48 3.26
C THR A 5 -2.46 -1.11 2.94
N VAL A 6 -1.64 -1.33 3.96
CA VAL A 6 -0.33 -1.94 3.79
C VAL A 6 -0.36 -3.32 4.45
N TYR A 7 -0.22 -4.34 3.63
CA TYR A 7 -0.14 -5.71 4.13
C TYR A 7 1.30 -6.03 4.47
N THR A 8 1.52 -6.48 5.68
CA THR A 8 2.87 -6.73 6.19
C THR A 8 2.96 -8.13 6.78
N LYS A 9 4.17 -8.51 7.19
CA LYS A 9 4.41 -9.76 7.91
C LYS A 9 5.49 -9.49 8.96
N ASP A 10 5.67 -10.46 9.86
CA ASP A 10 6.70 -10.37 10.89
C ASP A 10 8.09 -10.38 10.26
N TRP A 11 9.02 -9.70 10.90
CA TRP A 11 10.43 -9.71 10.49
C TRP A 11 10.62 -9.25 9.06
N CYS A 12 9.95 -8.21 8.66
CA CYS A 12 9.97 -7.72 7.29
C CYS A 12 10.56 -6.31 7.27
N GLY A 13 11.84 -6.22 6.87
CA GLY A 13 12.52 -4.92 6.78
C GLY A 13 11.89 -4.01 5.73
N TYR A 14 11.46 -4.57 4.61
CA TYR A 14 10.81 -3.77 3.57
C TYR A 14 9.46 -3.24 4.02
N CYS A 15 8.78 -3.97 4.90
CA CYS A 15 7.51 -3.48 5.45
C CYS A 15 7.74 -2.26 6.32
N VAL A 16 8.80 -2.29 7.13
CA VAL A 16 9.18 -1.14 7.95
C VAL A 16 9.51 0.05 7.06
N GLN A 17 10.22 -0.20 5.97
CA GLN A 17 10.60 0.85 5.03
C GLN A 17 9.38 1.54 4.44
N VAL A 18 8.38 0.78 4.03
CA VAL A 18 7.14 1.34 3.47
C VAL A 18 6.41 2.16 4.52
N LYS A 19 6.29 1.63 5.74
CA LYS A 19 5.59 2.36 6.80
C LYS A 19 6.29 3.67 7.11
N ASN A 20 7.61 3.64 7.16
CA ASN A 20 8.38 4.86 7.42
C ASN A 20 8.22 5.87 6.30
N GLN A 21 8.25 5.41 5.06
CA GLN A 21 8.08 6.31 3.92
C GLN A 21 6.73 7.02 3.98
N LEU A 22 5.66 6.26 4.21
CA LEU A 22 4.33 6.85 4.27
C LEU A 22 4.19 7.78 5.45
N ALA A 23 4.76 7.42 6.61
CA ALA A 23 4.70 8.27 7.79
C ALA A 23 5.46 9.57 7.55
N ASP A 24 6.63 9.49 6.93
CA ASP A 24 7.42 10.69 6.65
C ASP A 24 6.71 11.61 5.68
N MET A 25 5.92 11.05 4.80
CA MET A 25 5.15 11.81 3.83
C MET A 25 3.79 12.26 4.36
N HIS A 26 3.47 11.92 5.62
CA HIS A 26 2.19 12.24 6.25
C HIS A 26 1.00 11.68 5.48
N ILE A 27 1.17 10.46 4.94
CA ILE A 27 0.12 9.77 4.22
C ILE A 27 -0.48 8.72 5.13
N GLU A 28 -1.78 8.80 5.34
CA GLU A 28 -2.48 7.85 6.21
C GLU A 28 -2.54 6.48 5.59
N PHE A 29 -2.35 5.47 6.43
CA PHE A 29 -2.48 4.09 6.01
C PHE A 29 -2.89 3.23 7.18
N GLU A 30 -3.46 2.09 6.84
CA GLU A 30 -3.78 1.04 7.81
C GLU A 30 -2.83 -0.11 7.57
N GLU A 31 -2.25 -0.64 8.63
CA GLU A 31 -1.38 -1.81 8.52
C GLU A 31 -2.16 -3.06 8.87
N ILE A 32 -2.06 -4.08 8.03
CA ILE A 32 -2.62 -5.39 8.32
C ILE A 32 -1.48 -6.40 8.27
N ASN A 33 -1.11 -6.92 9.44
CA ASN A 33 -0.10 -7.97 9.51
C ASN A 33 -0.78 -9.30 9.22
N ILE A 34 -0.40 -9.94 8.11
CA ILE A 34 -1.09 -11.14 7.67
C ILE A 34 -0.84 -12.34 8.57
N GLU A 35 0.17 -12.28 9.43
CA GLU A 35 0.41 -13.37 10.36
C GLU A 35 -0.52 -13.32 11.55
N ASP A 36 -1.16 -12.18 11.77
CA ASP A 36 -2.15 -12.01 12.82
C ASP A 36 -3.58 -12.17 12.30
N ASN A 37 -3.74 -12.38 11.00
CA ASN A 37 -5.07 -12.37 10.39
C ASN A 37 -5.13 -13.36 9.26
N ALA A 38 -5.64 -14.55 9.57
CA ALA A 38 -5.64 -15.66 8.61
C ALA A 38 -6.48 -15.38 7.38
N GLU A 39 -7.58 -14.65 7.55
CA GLU A 39 -8.44 -14.31 6.40
C GLU A 39 -7.74 -13.38 5.44
N GLN A 40 -7.05 -12.39 5.96
CA GLN A 40 -6.34 -11.46 5.12
C GLN A 40 -5.14 -12.11 4.46
N LYS A 41 -4.48 -13.01 5.18
CA LYS A 41 -3.38 -13.78 4.57
C LYS A 41 -3.88 -14.57 3.38
N ALA A 42 -5.01 -15.26 3.54
CA ALA A 42 -5.58 -16.03 2.45
C ALA A 42 -5.94 -15.13 1.29
N TRP A 43 -6.47 -13.95 1.58
CA TRP A 43 -6.89 -13.01 0.54
C TRP A 43 -5.69 -12.53 -0.28
N VAL A 44 -4.58 -12.13 0.37
CA VAL A 44 -3.43 -11.64 -0.40
C VAL A 44 -2.78 -12.75 -1.21
N ILE A 45 -2.79 -13.99 -0.70
CA ILE A 45 -2.28 -15.13 -1.46
C ILE A 45 -3.16 -15.35 -2.68
N GLU A 46 -4.47 -15.22 -2.51
CA GLU A 46 -5.41 -15.40 -3.60
C GLU A 46 -5.18 -14.37 -4.71
N GLN A 47 -4.72 -13.17 -4.34
CA GLN A 47 -4.39 -12.15 -5.32
C GLN A 47 -3.08 -12.42 -6.05
N GLY A 48 -2.40 -13.50 -5.71
CA GLY A 48 -1.17 -13.89 -6.38
C GLY A 48 0.10 -13.39 -5.73
N HIS A 49 0.01 -12.81 -4.55
CA HIS A 49 1.20 -12.26 -3.90
C HIS A 49 1.96 -13.34 -3.16
N THR A 50 3.29 -13.30 -3.27
CA THR A 50 4.18 -14.19 -2.55
C THR A 50 5.15 -13.42 -1.66
N THR A 51 5.10 -12.11 -1.68
CA THR A 51 6.01 -11.26 -0.90
C THR A 51 5.23 -10.15 -0.22
N MET A 52 5.84 -9.59 0.83
CA MET A 52 5.29 -8.43 1.53
C MET A 52 6.38 -7.37 1.56
N PRO A 53 6.05 -6.10 1.61
CA PRO A 53 4.71 -5.54 1.78
C PRO A 53 3.94 -5.47 0.47
N GLN A 54 2.62 -5.34 0.59
CA GLN A 54 1.75 -5.05 -0.55
C GLN A 54 0.88 -3.86 -0.19
N ILE A 55 0.74 -2.92 -1.09
CA ILE A 55 0.03 -1.68 -0.82
C ILE A 55 -1.22 -1.61 -1.68
N TYR A 56 -2.36 -1.44 -1.04
CA TYR A 56 -3.65 -1.43 -1.70
C TYR A 56 -4.42 -0.15 -1.40
N LEU A 57 -5.28 0.23 -2.31
CA LEU A 57 -6.21 1.33 -2.14
C LEU A 57 -7.59 0.84 -2.50
N GLU A 58 -8.45 0.72 -1.48
CA GLU A 58 -9.85 0.33 -1.66
C GLU A 58 -10.00 -0.95 -2.49
N GLY A 59 -9.22 -1.96 -2.13
CA GLY A 59 -9.33 -3.26 -2.76
C GLY A 59 -8.54 -3.42 -4.04
N ASN A 60 -7.89 -2.36 -4.51
CA ASN A 60 -7.09 -2.41 -5.73
C ASN A 60 -5.63 -2.18 -5.43
N LEU A 61 -4.78 -2.90 -6.14
CA LEU A 61 -3.34 -2.76 -5.95
C LEU A 61 -2.93 -1.33 -6.30
N PHE A 62 -2.31 -0.66 -5.34
CA PHE A 62 -1.93 0.74 -5.51
C PHE A 62 -0.64 0.89 -6.31
N VAL A 63 0.32 0.01 -6.04
CA VAL A 63 1.60 0.05 -6.72
C VAL A 63 2.14 -1.36 -6.82
N GLN A 64 2.75 -1.68 -7.95
CA GLN A 64 3.42 -2.96 -8.12
C GLN A 64 4.83 -2.88 -7.58
N GLY A 65 5.34 -4.00 -7.09
CA GLY A 65 6.70 -4.06 -6.61
C GLY A 65 6.88 -3.74 -5.14
N GLY A 66 5.79 -3.61 -4.40
CA GLY A 66 5.87 -3.43 -2.95
C GLY A 66 6.72 -2.24 -2.56
N ALA A 67 7.73 -2.48 -1.71
CA ALA A 67 8.59 -1.41 -1.22
C ALA A 67 9.37 -0.74 -2.34
N ASP A 68 9.89 -1.52 -3.27
CA ASP A 68 10.65 -0.95 -4.39
C ASP A 68 9.76 -0.06 -5.26
N GLY A 69 8.54 -0.52 -5.51
CA GLY A 69 7.61 0.26 -6.31
C GLY A 69 7.24 1.57 -5.63
N LEU A 70 6.96 1.50 -4.34
CA LEU A 70 6.59 2.70 -3.60
C LEU A 70 7.76 3.67 -3.49
N ALA A 71 8.97 3.14 -3.31
CA ALA A 71 10.15 3.98 -3.17
C ALA A 71 10.45 4.80 -4.43
N LYS A 72 9.98 4.34 -5.57
CA LYS A 72 10.18 5.06 -6.83
C LYS A 72 9.20 6.19 -7.04
N LEU A 73 8.19 6.30 -6.20
CA LEU A 73 7.19 7.35 -6.33
C LEU A 73 7.54 8.52 -5.44
N SER A 74 7.43 9.72 -5.99
CA SER A 74 7.57 10.94 -5.21
C SER A 74 6.28 11.17 -4.42
N LEU A 75 6.37 12.05 -3.43
CA LEU A 75 5.18 12.45 -2.68
C LEU A 75 4.10 12.98 -3.62
N TYR A 76 4.51 13.78 -4.60
CA TYR A 76 3.56 14.32 -5.57
C TYR A 76 2.85 13.21 -6.34
N GLU A 77 3.61 12.21 -6.79
CA GLU A 77 3.03 11.11 -7.55
C GLU A 77 2.06 10.29 -6.72
N ILE A 78 2.41 10.06 -5.46
CA ILE A 78 1.52 9.31 -4.58
C ILE A 78 0.24 10.08 -4.34
N LYS A 79 0.36 11.39 -4.05
CA LYS A 79 -0.82 12.21 -3.81
C LYS A 79 -1.68 12.33 -5.05
N GLU A 80 -1.05 12.42 -6.22
CA GLU A 80 -1.79 12.49 -7.46
C GLU A 80 -2.60 11.21 -7.70
N ARG A 81 -2.01 10.07 -7.42
CA ARG A 81 -2.72 8.80 -7.55
C ARG A 81 -3.89 8.70 -6.59
N LEU A 82 -3.70 9.16 -5.35
CA LEU A 82 -4.77 9.15 -4.37
C LEU A 82 -5.91 10.07 -4.80
N ASN A 83 -5.57 11.28 -5.22
CA ASN A 83 -6.57 12.25 -5.67
C ASN A 83 -7.23 11.81 -6.96
N GLY A 84 -6.45 11.28 -7.89
CA GLY A 84 -6.98 10.79 -9.15
C GLY A 84 -7.96 9.66 -8.96
N TYR A 85 -7.72 8.82 -7.98
CA TYR A 85 -8.64 7.73 -7.69
C TYR A 85 -9.99 8.29 -7.24
N ASP A 86 -9.95 9.30 -6.36
CA ASP A 86 -11.17 9.90 -5.82
C ASP A 86 -11.84 10.85 -6.79
N LEU A 87 -11.05 11.48 -7.65
CA LEU A 87 -11.51 12.57 -8.50
C LEU A 87 -11.21 12.28 -9.98
N GLY A 88 -11.22 11.03 -10.34
CA GLY A 88 -10.74 10.61 -11.65
C GLY A 88 -11.37 11.30 -12.83
N ASP A 89 -12.56 11.82 -12.67
CA ASP A 89 -13.26 12.48 -13.75
C ASP A 89 -13.08 13.99 -13.74
N LEU A 90 -12.29 14.51 -12.85
CA LEU A 90 -12.02 15.94 -12.79
C LEU A 90 -10.82 16.34 -13.61
N SER A 91 -10.32 15.45 -14.39
CA SER A 91 -9.16 15.73 -15.22
C SER A 91 -9.56 16.60 -16.40
N LEU A 92 -9.99 17.70 -16.15
CA LEU A 92 -10.49 18.58 -17.20
C LEU A 92 -9.39 19.30 -17.97
#